data_0c8d79639a8e6b13de68f08716d1cafe
#
_entry.id   0c8d79639a8e6b13de68f08716d1cafe
#
_cell.length_a   1.000
_cell.length_b   1.000
_cell.length_c   1.000
_cell.angle_alpha   90.00
_cell.angle_beta   90.00
_cell.angle_gamma   90.00
#
_symmetry.space_group_name_H-M   'P 1'
#
loop_
_entity.id
_entity.type
_entity.pdbx_description
1 polymer ?
#
loop_
_entity_poly.entity_id
_entity_poly.type
_entity_poly.pdbx_seq_one_letter_code
_entity_poly.pdbx_strand_id
1 'polypeptide(L)'
;GYGSNSSSDSSDNQQASGEGSGVIMKEANGKTYIMTGAHVIADGSSFKVTLNNGKEYTATMVGADSQTDIGVLSIEATGLQAATFADSKSLTVGEQVVAIGCPGGLEFKNSVTSGYISALDRPVESSIGYDNECIQTDAAINPGNSGGALFNMQGQVIGINSSKIASTEYEGMGFAVPSSTAVDTANSLIKNGYVAGRAKIGVTYNTITSYNNADAILSALTEKGFKNAKGTMVINQVSSDS
;
A
#
# COMPACT_ATOMS: atom_id res chain seq x y z
N GLY A 1 -23.51 -53.37 -11.49
CA GLY A 1 -23.50 -51.97 -11.70
C GLY A 1 -23.81 -51.21 -10.40
N TYR A 2 -22.80 -50.65 -9.77
CA TYR A 2 -22.99 -49.77 -8.60
C TYR A 2 -22.93 -48.31 -9.16
N GLY A 3 -24.04 -47.60 -9.08
CA GLY A 3 -24.14 -46.20 -9.29
C GLY A 3 -23.82 -45.46 -8.01
N SER A 4 -22.70 -44.77 -7.93
CA SER A 4 -22.40 -43.80 -6.86
C SER A 4 -22.86 -42.42 -7.30
N ASN A 5 -23.87 -41.95 -6.59
CA ASN A 5 -24.38 -40.59 -6.71
C ASN A 5 -23.44 -39.70 -5.89
N SER A 6 -22.54 -38.97 -6.53
CA SER A 6 -21.74 -37.96 -5.87
C SER A 6 -22.46 -36.64 -6.04
N SER A 7 -23.18 -36.22 -4.99
CA SER A 7 -23.61 -34.85 -4.81
C SER A 7 -22.36 -33.96 -4.68
N SER A 8 -22.07 -33.18 -5.70
CA SER A 8 -21.07 -32.12 -5.64
C SER A 8 -21.61 -30.97 -4.80
N ASP A 9 -21.24 -30.95 -3.53
CA ASP A 9 -21.27 -29.74 -2.72
C ASP A 9 -20.22 -28.79 -3.30
N SER A 10 -20.67 -27.87 -4.13
CA SER A 10 -19.87 -26.72 -4.54
C SER A 10 -19.83 -25.72 -3.38
N SER A 11 -18.97 -25.99 -2.39
CA SER A 11 -18.51 -24.94 -1.50
C SER A 11 -17.73 -23.93 -2.34
N ASP A 12 -18.28 -22.73 -2.50
CA ASP A 12 -17.63 -21.53 -3.04
C ASP A 12 -16.38 -21.23 -2.21
N ASN A 13 -15.30 -21.90 -2.55
CA ASN A 13 -13.97 -21.61 -2.04
C ASN A 13 -13.45 -20.42 -2.86
N GLN A 14 -13.96 -19.20 -2.58
CA GLN A 14 -13.33 -17.98 -3.05
C GLN A 14 -11.95 -17.89 -2.36
N GLN A 15 -10.96 -18.41 -3.05
CA GLN A 15 -9.59 -18.37 -2.62
C GLN A 15 -9.17 -16.90 -2.60
N ALA A 16 -8.83 -16.38 -1.42
CA ALA A 16 -8.31 -15.04 -1.27
C ALA A 16 -7.12 -14.85 -2.20
N SER A 17 -7.16 -13.85 -3.08
CA SER A 17 -6.11 -13.59 -4.06
C SER A 17 -4.93 -12.82 -3.48
N GLY A 18 -5.05 -12.30 -2.25
CA GLY A 18 -4.01 -11.59 -1.53
C GLY A 18 -4.37 -11.40 -0.06
N GLU A 19 -3.35 -11.34 0.78
CA GLU A 19 -3.46 -11.11 2.21
C GLU A 19 -2.51 -10.00 2.65
N GLY A 20 -2.88 -9.28 3.70
CA GLY A 20 -2.08 -8.22 4.28
C GLY A 20 -2.55 -7.88 5.67
N SER A 21 -1.95 -6.87 6.25
CA SER A 21 -2.26 -6.38 7.58
C SER A 21 -2.93 -5.01 7.51
N GLY A 22 -3.54 -4.59 8.61
CA GLY A 22 -4.14 -3.27 8.72
C GLY A 22 -4.08 -2.74 10.14
N VAL A 23 -4.32 -1.43 10.26
CA VAL A 23 -4.32 -0.69 11.53
C VAL A 23 -5.67 -0.02 11.71
N ILE A 24 -6.34 -0.29 12.83
CA ILE A 24 -7.57 0.44 13.18
C ILE A 24 -7.19 1.89 13.43
N MET A 25 -7.65 2.78 12.55
CA MET A 25 -7.28 4.18 12.57
C MET A 25 -8.21 5.03 13.43
N LYS A 26 -9.51 4.90 13.20
CA LYS A 26 -10.53 5.68 13.92
C LYS A 26 -11.94 5.10 13.70
N GLU A 27 -12.84 5.53 14.58
CA GLU A 27 -14.29 5.36 14.42
C GLU A 27 -14.91 6.69 14.02
N ALA A 28 -15.79 6.68 13.04
CA ALA A 28 -16.62 7.83 12.66
C ALA A 28 -17.87 7.34 11.90
N ASN A 29 -18.99 8.05 12.08
CA ASN A 29 -20.25 7.79 11.37
C ASN A 29 -20.74 6.33 11.48
N GLY A 30 -20.57 5.71 12.64
CA GLY A 30 -21.00 4.32 12.90
C GLY A 30 -20.10 3.24 12.25
N LYS A 31 -18.97 3.61 11.69
CA LYS A 31 -18.01 2.72 11.04
C LYS A 31 -16.63 2.82 11.66
N THR A 32 -15.89 1.74 11.58
CA THR A 32 -14.45 1.74 11.89
C THR A 32 -13.67 1.79 10.59
N TYR A 33 -12.71 2.71 10.52
CA TYR A 33 -11.79 2.87 9.41
C TYR A 33 -10.47 2.18 9.71
N ILE A 34 -10.00 1.41 8.74
CA ILE A 34 -8.78 0.59 8.82
C ILE A 34 -7.84 1.04 7.74
N MET A 35 -6.65 1.47 8.13
CA MET A 35 -5.56 1.81 7.24
C MET A 35 -4.80 0.53 6.86
N THR A 36 -4.40 0.41 5.60
CA THR A 36 -3.62 -0.71 5.06
C THR A 36 -2.74 -0.22 3.90
N GLY A 37 -1.98 -1.11 3.26
CA GLY A 37 -1.27 -0.80 2.02
C GLY A 37 -2.21 -0.70 0.83
N ALA A 38 -2.01 0.31 -0.04
CA ALA A 38 -2.81 0.43 -1.26
C ALA A 38 -2.66 -0.81 -2.15
N HIS A 39 -1.44 -1.35 -2.29
CA HIS A 39 -1.19 -2.55 -3.09
C HIS A 39 -1.88 -3.81 -2.54
N VAL A 40 -2.19 -3.85 -1.24
CA VAL A 40 -2.91 -4.98 -0.61
C VAL A 40 -4.36 -5.05 -1.11
N ILE A 41 -4.96 -3.90 -1.42
CA ILE A 41 -6.39 -3.80 -1.78
C ILE A 41 -6.65 -3.41 -3.24
N ALA A 42 -5.60 -3.10 -4.03
CA ALA A 42 -5.74 -2.50 -5.36
C ALA A 42 -6.54 -3.37 -6.34
N ASP A 43 -6.32 -4.69 -6.32
CA ASP A 43 -6.90 -5.62 -7.29
C ASP A 43 -8.09 -6.41 -6.71
N GLY A 44 -8.49 -6.10 -5.47
CA GLY A 44 -9.57 -6.78 -4.77
C GLY A 44 -10.94 -6.31 -5.21
N SER A 45 -11.86 -7.24 -5.47
CA SER A 45 -13.29 -6.97 -5.71
C SER A 45 -14.13 -7.12 -4.43
N SER A 46 -13.62 -7.84 -3.43
CA SER A 46 -14.25 -8.04 -2.14
C SER A 46 -13.19 -8.09 -1.03
N PHE A 47 -13.53 -7.57 0.14
CA PHE A 47 -12.59 -7.45 1.24
C PHE A 47 -13.18 -8.04 2.52
N LYS A 48 -12.35 -8.75 3.25
CA LYS A 48 -12.66 -9.29 4.56
C LYS A 48 -11.60 -8.84 5.57
N VAL A 49 -12.03 -8.36 6.71
CA VAL A 49 -11.17 -7.97 7.83
C VAL A 49 -11.40 -8.95 8.97
N THR A 50 -10.32 -9.58 9.41
CA THR A 50 -10.31 -10.46 10.58
C THR A 50 -9.61 -9.74 11.73
N LEU A 51 -10.33 -9.52 12.82
CA LEU A 51 -9.77 -8.89 14.02
C LEU A 51 -8.92 -9.89 14.83
N ASN A 52 -8.14 -9.36 15.77
CA ASN A 52 -7.31 -10.16 16.67
C ASN A 52 -8.09 -11.24 17.42
N ASN A 53 -9.33 -10.97 17.84
CA ASN A 53 -10.22 -11.91 18.51
C ASN A 53 -10.85 -12.95 17.56
N GLY A 54 -10.48 -12.96 16.27
CA GLY A 54 -11.00 -13.88 15.27
C GLY A 54 -12.33 -13.45 14.64
N LYS A 55 -12.91 -12.32 15.06
CA LYS A 55 -14.16 -11.85 14.46
C LYS A 55 -13.90 -11.28 13.07
N GLU A 56 -14.74 -11.70 12.12
CA GLU A 56 -14.63 -11.32 10.72
C GLU A 56 -15.71 -10.30 10.33
N TYR A 57 -15.34 -9.39 9.45
CA TYR A 57 -16.24 -8.38 8.88
C TYR A 57 -16.01 -8.26 7.38
N THR A 58 -17.09 -8.15 6.63
CA THR A 58 -17.02 -7.66 5.26
C THR A 58 -16.60 -6.20 5.31
N ALA A 59 -15.63 -5.84 4.48
CA ALA A 59 -15.14 -4.48 4.43
C ALA A 59 -15.43 -3.83 3.07
N THR A 60 -15.58 -2.51 3.10
CA THR A 60 -15.76 -1.68 1.93
C THR A 60 -14.52 -0.84 1.70
N MET A 61 -14.04 -0.79 0.47
CA MET A 61 -12.94 0.10 0.09
C MET A 61 -13.40 1.55 0.12
N VAL A 62 -12.71 2.38 0.89
CA VAL A 62 -12.93 3.82 0.98
C VAL A 62 -12.10 4.55 -0.07
N GLY A 63 -10.89 4.12 -0.27
CA GLY A 63 -9.97 4.65 -1.27
C GLY A 63 -8.58 4.06 -1.13
N ALA A 64 -7.77 4.26 -2.17
CA ALA A 64 -6.37 3.86 -2.18
C ALA A 64 -5.54 4.88 -2.95
N ASP A 65 -4.31 5.11 -2.48
CA ASP A 65 -3.34 6.01 -3.09
C ASP A 65 -2.07 5.25 -3.44
N SER A 66 -1.87 5.01 -4.74
CA SER A 66 -0.71 4.27 -5.23
C SER A 66 0.61 5.05 -5.09
N GLN A 67 0.55 6.37 -4.91
CA GLN A 67 1.75 7.18 -4.71
C GLN A 67 2.37 6.92 -3.34
N THR A 68 1.58 7.01 -2.26
CA THR A 68 2.05 6.78 -0.89
C THR A 68 1.94 5.32 -0.44
N ASP A 69 1.31 4.47 -1.25
CA ASP A 69 0.96 3.10 -0.90
C ASP A 69 0.04 2.99 0.33
N ILE A 70 -0.83 3.97 0.55
CA ILE A 70 -1.81 3.96 1.63
C ILE A 70 -3.21 3.68 1.08
N GLY A 71 -3.90 2.72 1.70
CA GLY A 71 -5.28 2.40 1.44
C GLY A 71 -6.14 2.45 2.70
N VAL A 72 -7.44 2.63 2.52
CA VAL A 72 -8.40 2.65 3.62
C VAL A 72 -9.58 1.75 3.30
N LEU A 73 -9.90 0.87 4.24
CA LEU A 73 -11.13 0.09 4.29
C LEU A 73 -12.02 0.60 5.41
N SER A 74 -13.33 0.37 5.31
CA SER A 74 -14.27 0.57 6.40
C SER A 74 -15.06 -0.71 6.69
N ILE A 75 -15.38 -0.92 7.96
CA ILE A 75 -16.24 -2.01 8.43
C ILE A 75 -17.41 -1.45 9.26
N GLU A 76 -18.56 -2.12 9.21
CA GLU A 76 -19.73 -1.81 10.02
C GLU A 76 -19.54 -2.34 11.46
N ALA A 77 -18.66 -1.69 12.21
CA ALA A 77 -18.34 -2.02 13.59
C ALA A 77 -18.02 -0.75 14.38
N THR A 78 -18.35 -0.76 15.65
CA THR A 78 -18.08 0.32 16.60
C THR A 78 -17.47 -0.22 17.89
N GLY A 79 -16.89 0.67 18.71
CA GLY A 79 -16.29 0.30 19.98
C GLY A 79 -14.96 -0.42 19.85
N LEU A 80 -14.32 -0.38 18.69
CA LEU A 80 -12.98 -0.91 18.48
C LEU A 80 -11.92 0.12 18.88
N GLN A 81 -10.87 -0.35 19.55
CA GLN A 81 -9.79 0.53 19.96
C GLN A 81 -8.94 0.93 18.78
N ALA A 82 -8.89 2.23 18.49
CA ALA A 82 -7.99 2.79 17.49
C ALA A 82 -6.55 2.85 18.02
N ALA A 83 -5.60 2.70 17.10
CA ALA A 83 -4.18 2.89 17.40
C ALA A 83 -3.88 4.38 17.65
N THR A 84 -2.87 4.64 18.48
CA THR A 84 -2.31 5.97 18.64
C THR A 84 -1.19 6.20 17.65
N PHE A 85 -1.24 7.28 16.90
CA PHE A 85 -0.20 7.66 15.94
C PHE A 85 0.72 8.72 16.55
N ALA A 86 2.03 8.49 16.41
CA ALA A 86 3.04 9.50 16.78
C ALA A 86 3.29 10.45 15.61
N ASP A 87 3.87 11.62 15.92
CA ASP A 87 4.41 12.50 14.90
C ASP A 87 5.74 11.93 14.36
N SER A 88 5.71 11.41 13.13
CA SER A 88 6.91 10.83 12.52
C SER A 88 8.02 11.83 12.20
N LYS A 89 7.76 13.13 12.28
CA LYS A 89 8.78 14.19 12.09
C LYS A 89 9.74 14.32 13.27
N SER A 90 9.40 13.73 14.43
CA SER A 90 10.23 13.75 15.64
C SER A 90 11.10 12.50 15.81
N LEU A 91 11.07 11.57 14.88
CA LEU A 91 11.82 10.31 14.92
C LEU A 91 13.32 10.54 14.79
N THR A 92 14.10 9.64 15.39
CA THR A 92 15.56 9.67 15.35
C THR A 92 16.11 8.32 14.91
N VAL A 93 17.16 8.34 14.06
CA VAL A 93 17.87 7.12 13.67
C VAL A 93 18.46 6.45 14.91
N GLY A 94 18.33 5.12 14.98
CA GLY A 94 18.75 4.32 16.14
C GLY A 94 17.64 4.09 17.17
N GLU A 95 16.44 4.66 17.03
CA GLU A 95 15.30 4.30 17.85
C GLU A 95 14.87 2.85 17.61
N GLN A 96 14.59 2.13 18.70
CA GLN A 96 14.07 0.76 18.62
C GLN A 96 12.63 0.77 18.14
N VAL A 97 12.30 -0.16 17.24
CA VAL A 97 10.97 -0.29 16.63
C VAL A 97 10.49 -1.73 16.62
N VAL A 98 9.18 -1.88 16.47
CA VAL A 98 8.50 -3.17 16.39
C VAL A 98 7.52 -3.13 15.23
N ALA A 99 7.65 -4.07 14.30
CA ALA A 99 6.69 -4.27 13.22
C ALA A 99 5.74 -5.41 13.59
N ILE A 100 4.43 -5.17 13.41
CA ILE A 100 3.38 -6.17 13.72
C ILE A 100 2.53 -6.39 12.47
N GLY A 101 2.24 -7.67 12.19
CA GLY A 101 1.41 -8.05 11.07
C GLY A 101 1.18 -9.56 10.96
N CYS A 102 0.80 -10.02 9.76
CA CYS A 102 0.49 -11.40 9.45
C CYS A 102 1.40 -11.92 8.30
N PRO A 103 2.72 -12.02 8.50
CA PRO A 103 3.62 -12.49 7.45
C PRO A 103 3.29 -13.93 7.06
N GLY A 104 3.00 -14.15 5.76
CA GLY A 104 2.67 -15.49 5.25
C GLY A 104 1.25 -15.98 5.52
N GLY A 105 0.34 -15.10 5.99
CA GLY A 105 -1.07 -15.40 6.13
C GLY A 105 -1.62 -15.40 7.56
N LEU A 106 -2.94 -15.63 7.68
CA LEU A 106 -3.68 -15.52 8.94
C LEU A 106 -3.21 -16.50 10.04
N GLU A 107 -2.56 -17.61 9.70
CA GLU A 107 -1.99 -18.54 10.69
C GLU A 107 -0.81 -17.92 11.46
N PHE A 108 -0.13 -16.92 10.87
CA PHE A 108 0.94 -16.15 11.50
C PHE A 108 0.49 -14.76 11.95
N LYS A 109 -0.81 -14.57 12.15
CA LYS A 109 -1.36 -13.29 12.63
C LYS A 109 -0.69 -12.85 13.92
N ASN A 110 -0.49 -11.52 14.05
CA ASN A 110 0.19 -10.88 15.18
C ASN A 110 1.66 -11.30 15.34
N SER A 111 2.31 -11.73 14.27
CA SER A 111 3.75 -11.89 14.28
C SER A 111 4.42 -10.57 14.55
N VAL A 112 5.46 -10.61 15.36
CA VAL A 112 6.22 -9.46 15.81
C VAL A 112 7.66 -9.61 15.31
N THR A 113 8.14 -8.60 14.61
CA THR A 113 9.57 -8.43 14.32
C THR A 113 10.06 -7.15 14.97
N SER A 114 11.31 -7.10 15.39
CA SER A 114 11.91 -5.93 16.03
C SER A 114 13.21 -5.53 15.36
N GLY A 115 13.53 -4.27 15.45
CA GLY A 115 14.74 -3.68 14.91
C GLY A 115 14.88 -2.24 15.33
N TYR A 116 15.55 -1.47 14.50
CA TYR A 116 15.84 -0.06 14.73
C TYR A 116 15.49 0.77 13.50
N ILE A 117 15.31 2.07 13.68
CA ILE A 117 15.29 3.01 12.56
C ILE A 117 16.70 3.09 12.00
N SER A 118 16.89 2.61 10.79
CA SER A 118 18.19 2.60 10.10
C SER A 118 18.45 3.92 9.36
N ALA A 119 17.39 4.55 8.84
CA ALA A 119 17.43 5.86 8.19
C ALA A 119 16.04 6.49 8.17
N LEU A 120 16.00 7.81 7.99
CA LEU A 120 14.80 8.61 7.78
C LEU A 120 14.87 9.28 6.41
N ASP A 121 13.72 9.72 5.92
CA ASP A 121 13.58 10.48 4.67
C ASP A 121 14.25 9.79 3.47
N ARG A 122 14.21 8.44 3.45
CA ARG A 122 14.75 7.68 2.32
C ARG A 122 13.83 7.83 1.12
N PRO A 123 14.32 8.42 0.00
CA PRO A 123 13.55 8.47 -1.22
C PRO A 123 13.40 7.05 -1.77
N VAL A 124 12.16 6.59 -1.88
CA VAL A 124 11.82 5.31 -2.46
C VAL A 124 10.79 5.51 -3.56
N GLU A 125 11.13 5.07 -4.76
CA GLU A 125 10.26 5.22 -5.91
C GLU A 125 8.99 4.37 -5.76
N SER A 126 7.84 5.00 -5.91
CA SER A 126 6.55 4.31 -5.95
C SER A 126 6.36 3.59 -7.29
N SER A 127 5.37 2.69 -7.35
CA SER A 127 5.04 1.97 -8.60
C SER A 127 4.61 2.85 -9.77
N ILE A 128 4.37 4.13 -9.52
CA ILE A 128 3.96 5.12 -10.53
C ILE A 128 4.99 6.24 -10.72
N GLY A 129 6.24 6.01 -10.29
CA GLY A 129 7.38 6.89 -10.56
C GLY A 129 7.48 8.13 -9.67
N TYR A 130 6.90 8.11 -8.47
CA TYR A 130 7.07 9.18 -7.49
C TYR A 130 7.97 8.72 -6.35
N ASP A 131 8.87 9.56 -5.90
CA ASP A 131 9.67 9.32 -4.71
C ASP A 131 8.83 9.58 -3.45
N ASN A 132 8.82 8.63 -2.53
CA ASN A 132 8.29 8.78 -1.19
C ASN A 132 9.43 8.83 -0.20
N GLU A 133 9.34 9.74 0.75
CA GLU A 133 10.24 9.76 1.91
C GLU A 133 9.79 8.70 2.90
N CYS A 134 10.57 7.63 3.05
CA CYS A 134 10.23 6.48 3.88
C CYS A 134 11.14 6.35 5.09
N ILE A 135 10.62 5.72 6.15
CA ILE A 135 11.40 5.21 7.27
C ILE A 135 12.05 3.91 6.82
N GLN A 136 13.38 3.81 6.93
CA GLN A 136 14.11 2.56 6.75
C GLN A 136 14.32 1.88 8.11
N THR A 137 14.11 0.56 8.17
CA THR A 137 14.31 -0.25 9.37
C THR A 137 14.95 -1.59 9.02
N ASP A 138 15.69 -2.18 9.94
CA ASP A 138 16.19 -3.55 9.87
C ASP A 138 15.22 -4.57 10.50
N ALA A 139 14.10 -4.12 11.07
CA ALA A 139 12.99 -5.00 11.41
C ALA A 139 12.50 -5.71 10.14
N ALA A 140 12.30 -7.03 10.19
CA ALA A 140 11.92 -7.81 9.02
C ALA A 140 10.52 -7.40 8.50
N ILE A 141 10.49 -6.83 7.29
CA ILE A 141 9.27 -6.48 6.56
C ILE A 141 9.13 -7.46 5.39
N ASN A 142 8.07 -8.26 5.43
CA ASN A 142 7.79 -9.33 4.47
C ASN A 142 6.36 -9.21 3.94
N PRO A 143 6.04 -9.87 2.81
CA PRO A 143 4.65 -10.02 2.38
C PRO A 143 3.78 -10.56 3.52
N GLY A 144 2.62 -9.90 3.72
CA GLY A 144 1.69 -10.20 4.81
C GLY A 144 1.78 -9.23 6.00
N ASN A 145 2.94 -8.66 6.38
CA ASN A 145 2.95 -7.56 7.33
C ASN A 145 2.81 -6.18 6.65
N SER A 146 2.73 -6.13 5.31
CA SER A 146 2.35 -4.94 4.55
C SER A 146 0.99 -4.40 5.00
N GLY A 147 0.91 -3.10 5.19
CA GLY A 147 -0.28 -2.41 5.70
C GLY A 147 -0.39 -2.46 7.23
N GLY A 148 0.39 -3.31 7.91
CA GLY A 148 0.52 -3.33 9.36
C GLY A 148 1.36 -2.18 9.88
N ALA A 149 1.42 -2.04 11.20
CA ALA A 149 2.08 -0.92 11.83
C ALA A 149 3.55 -1.19 12.17
N LEU A 150 4.35 -0.13 12.03
CA LEU A 150 5.63 0.01 12.70
C LEU A 150 5.39 0.84 13.96
N PHE A 151 5.77 0.32 15.12
CA PHE A 151 5.56 0.94 16.43
C PHE A 151 6.89 1.41 17.03
N ASN A 152 6.83 2.51 17.80
CA ASN A 152 7.87 2.86 18.75
C ASN A 152 7.70 2.05 20.07
N MET A 153 8.63 2.19 20.99
CA MET A 153 8.59 1.46 22.27
C MET A 153 7.53 2.00 23.25
N GLN A 154 6.84 3.10 22.91
CA GLN A 154 5.68 3.64 23.63
C GLN A 154 4.35 3.06 23.10
N GLY A 155 4.40 2.15 22.11
CA GLY A 155 3.23 1.54 21.50
C GLY A 155 2.46 2.48 20.54
N GLN A 156 3.11 3.51 20.04
CA GLN A 156 2.53 4.43 19.07
C GLN A 156 2.96 4.03 17.65
N VAL A 157 2.06 4.14 16.70
CA VAL A 157 2.34 3.91 15.27
C VAL A 157 3.18 5.05 14.74
N ILE A 158 4.38 4.74 14.25
CA ILE A 158 5.31 5.67 13.62
C ILE A 158 5.35 5.54 12.11
N GLY A 159 4.84 4.42 11.58
CA GLY A 159 4.76 4.18 10.13
C GLY A 159 3.88 2.99 9.77
N ILE A 160 3.58 2.88 8.50
CA ILE A 160 2.84 1.75 7.89
C ILE A 160 3.80 0.95 7.03
N ASN A 161 3.96 -0.33 7.36
CA ASN A 161 4.91 -1.23 6.69
C ASN A 161 4.50 -1.46 5.23
N SER A 162 5.46 -1.43 4.31
CA SER A 162 5.24 -1.76 2.91
C SER A 162 6.32 -2.69 2.38
N SER A 163 5.95 -3.94 2.09
CA SER A 163 6.84 -4.90 1.44
C SER A 163 7.03 -4.62 -0.05
N LYS A 164 6.16 -3.82 -0.66
CA LYS A 164 6.28 -3.40 -2.07
C LYS A 164 7.45 -2.44 -2.27
N ILE A 165 7.75 -1.65 -1.24
CA ILE A 165 8.85 -0.69 -1.23
C ILE A 165 10.16 -1.39 -0.86
N ALA A 166 10.10 -2.55 -0.19
CA ALA A 166 11.28 -3.30 0.22
C ALA A 166 12.07 -3.80 -1.00
N SER A 167 13.36 -3.51 -1.04
CA SER A 167 14.24 -4.13 -2.03
C SER A 167 14.41 -5.61 -1.71
N THR A 168 14.07 -6.49 -2.65
CA THR A 168 14.33 -7.93 -2.52
C THR A 168 15.81 -8.28 -2.68
N GLU A 169 16.63 -7.30 -3.04
CA GLU A 169 18.08 -7.49 -3.31
C GLU A 169 18.94 -7.36 -2.05
N TYR A 170 18.42 -6.77 -0.98
CA TYR A 170 19.19 -6.50 0.24
C TYR A 170 18.46 -6.99 1.48
N GLU A 171 19.06 -7.87 2.23
CA GLU A 171 18.60 -8.29 3.56
C GLU A 171 18.71 -7.13 4.57
N GLY A 172 17.78 -7.04 5.52
CA GLY A 172 17.80 -6.02 6.57
C GLY A 172 17.43 -4.61 6.09
N MET A 173 16.76 -4.47 4.95
CA MET A 173 16.25 -3.21 4.43
C MET A 173 14.74 -3.28 4.28
N GLY A 174 14.03 -2.97 5.35
CA GLY A 174 12.58 -2.78 5.37
C GLY A 174 12.23 -1.31 5.28
N PHE A 175 11.02 -1.00 4.79
CA PHE A 175 10.53 0.36 4.65
C PHE A 175 9.11 0.50 5.19
N ALA A 176 8.83 1.68 5.76
CA ALA A 176 7.51 2.06 6.19
C ALA A 176 7.19 3.50 5.76
N VAL A 177 5.94 3.71 5.37
CA VAL A 177 5.40 5.04 5.09
C VAL A 177 5.27 5.78 6.43
N PRO A 178 5.86 6.98 6.61
CA PRO A 178 5.77 7.71 7.87
C PRO A 178 4.33 7.96 8.32
N SER A 179 4.06 7.86 9.62
CA SER A 179 2.72 8.00 10.20
C SER A 179 2.05 9.31 9.84
N SER A 180 2.77 10.43 9.81
CA SER A 180 2.22 11.74 9.44
C SER A 180 1.70 11.73 8.01
N THR A 181 2.48 11.23 7.05
CA THR A 181 2.06 11.06 5.65
C THR A 181 0.88 10.10 5.53
N ALA A 182 0.93 8.97 6.24
CA ALA A 182 -0.12 7.95 6.19
C ALA A 182 -1.46 8.48 6.73
N VAL A 183 -1.44 9.20 7.85
CA VAL A 183 -2.65 9.79 8.47
C VAL A 183 -3.26 10.87 7.58
N ASP A 184 -2.44 11.77 7.00
CA ASP A 184 -2.91 12.82 6.10
C ASP A 184 -3.54 12.22 4.84
N THR A 185 -2.89 11.23 4.24
CA THR A 185 -3.41 10.50 3.07
C THR A 185 -4.72 9.81 3.41
N ALA A 186 -4.77 9.02 4.50
CA ALA A 186 -5.98 8.30 4.90
C ALA A 186 -7.15 9.24 5.21
N ASN A 187 -6.90 10.37 5.88
CA ASN A 187 -7.95 11.37 6.13
C ASN A 187 -8.49 11.98 4.84
N SER A 188 -7.62 12.24 3.85
CA SER A 188 -8.05 12.71 2.53
C SER A 188 -8.91 11.67 1.81
N LEU A 189 -8.51 10.40 1.84
CA LEU A 189 -9.28 9.29 1.26
C LEU A 189 -10.65 9.15 1.94
N ILE A 190 -10.72 9.23 3.28
CA ILE A 190 -11.98 9.15 4.02
C ILE A 190 -12.92 10.31 3.68
N LYS A 191 -12.37 11.52 3.51
CA LYS A 191 -13.16 12.71 3.22
C LYS A 191 -13.63 12.79 1.77
N ASN A 192 -12.78 12.45 0.82
CA ASN A 192 -12.97 12.75 -0.60
C ASN A 192 -13.05 11.49 -1.48
N GLY A 193 -12.60 10.32 -1.00
CA GLY A 193 -12.37 9.12 -1.82
C GLY A 193 -11.04 9.13 -2.60
N TYR A 194 -10.32 10.24 -2.57
CA TYR A 194 -9.03 10.45 -3.24
C TYR A 194 -8.16 11.44 -2.45
N VAL A 195 -6.86 11.53 -2.79
CA VAL A 195 -5.95 12.50 -2.16
C VAL A 195 -6.11 13.85 -2.86
N ALA A 196 -6.72 14.80 -2.15
CA ALA A 196 -6.95 16.14 -2.68
C ALA A 196 -5.65 16.94 -2.88
N GLY A 197 -5.68 17.89 -3.82
CA GLY A 197 -4.55 18.78 -4.09
C GLY A 197 -3.47 18.21 -5.02
N ARG A 198 -3.65 16.98 -5.55
CA ARG A 198 -2.79 16.41 -6.58
C ARG A 198 -3.41 16.63 -7.95
N ALA A 199 -2.64 17.25 -8.86
CA ALA A 199 -3.04 17.32 -10.26
C ALA A 199 -3.02 15.92 -10.87
N LYS A 200 -4.11 15.50 -11.51
CA LYS A 200 -4.18 14.25 -12.27
C LYS A 200 -4.25 14.60 -13.75
N ILE A 201 -3.24 14.19 -14.50
CA ILE A 201 -3.30 14.24 -15.96
C ILE A 201 -3.84 12.88 -16.41
N GLY A 202 -5.08 12.83 -16.88
CA GLY A 202 -5.73 11.60 -17.34
C GLY A 202 -5.20 11.15 -18.69
N VAL A 203 -3.92 10.76 -18.76
CA VAL A 203 -3.28 10.28 -19.99
C VAL A 203 -2.60 8.95 -19.76
N THR A 204 -2.71 8.07 -20.73
CA THR A 204 -1.87 6.88 -20.85
C THR A 204 -0.75 7.18 -21.82
N TYR A 205 0.48 6.94 -21.42
CA TYR A 205 1.65 7.21 -22.23
C TYR A 205 2.64 6.06 -22.22
N ASN A 206 3.48 6.01 -23.26
CA ASN A 206 4.70 5.23 -23.30
C ASN A 206 5.88 6.14 -23.56
N THR A 207 7.05 5.80 -23.03
CA THR A 207 8.29 6.48 -23.43
C THR A 207 8.67 6.05 -24.85
N ILE A 208 9.28 6.92 -25.63
CA ILE A 208 9.74 6.58 -26.99
C ILE A 208 10.66 5.36 -26.96
N THR A 209 11.49 5.25 -25.92
CA THR A 209 12.45 4.15 -25.73
C THR A 209 11.80 2.78 -25.51
N SER A 210 10.50 2.73 -25.19
CA SER A 210 9.76 1.46 -25.05
C SER A 210 9.25 0.87 -26.38
N TYR A 211 9.42 1.56 -27.49
CA TYR A 211 9.01 1.08 -28.80
C TYR A 211 10.16 0.36 -29.51
N ASN A 212 9.86 -0.72 -30.21
CA ASN A 212 10.84 -1.50 -30.98
C ASN A 212 11.54 -0.69 -32.10
N ASN A 213 10.94 0.41 -32.55
CA ASN A 213 11.45 1.34 -33.54
C ASN A 213 11.85 2.71 -32.97
N ALA A 214 12.24 2.75 -31.70
CA ALA A 214 12.58 3.97 -30.96
C ALA A 214 13.58 4.86 -31.71
N ASP A 215 14.63 4.29 -32.28
CA ASP A 215 15.68 5.03 -33.01
C ASP A 215 15.12 5.73 -34.25
N ALA A 216 14.22 5.08 -34.99
CA ALA A 216 13.57 5.70 -36.15
C ALA A 216 12.66 6.86 -35.73
N ILE A 217 11.92 6.72 -34.62
CA ILE A 217 11.07 7.78 -34.08
C ILE A 217 11.95 8.96 -33.63
N LEU A 218 13.03 8.71 -32.90
CA LEU A 218 13.96 9.73 -32.43
C LEU A 218 14.62 10.49 -33.59
N SER A 219 15.01 9.78 -34.66
CA SER A 219 15.59 10.39 -35.88
C SER A 219 14.57 11.32 -36.55
N ALA A 220 13.34 10.86 -36.74
CA ALA A 220 12.27 11.66 -37.35
C ALA A 220 11.92 12.92 -36.52
N LEU A 221 11.93 12.80 -35.20
CA LEU A 221 11.72 13.95 -34.31
C LEU A 221 12.86 14.95 -34.37
N THR A 222 14.11 14.46 -34.45
CA THR A 222 15.31 15.31 -34.58
C THR A 222 15.30 16.09 -35.90
N GLU A 223 14.92 15.44 -37.01
CA GLU A 223 14.75 16.09 -38.33
C GLU A 223 13.69 17.18 -38.31
N LYS A 224 12.65 17.02 -37.48
CA LYS A 224 11.61 18.03 -37.25
C LYS A 224 12.00 19.13 -36.24
N GLY A 225 13.24 19.12 -35.76
CA GLY A 225 13.78 20.16 -34.86
C GLY A 225 13.55 19.94 -33.38
N PHE A 226 13.04 18.76 -32.96
CA PHE A 226 12.91 18.43 -31.53
C PHE A 226 14.27 17.99 -30.99
N LYS A 227 14.90 18.83 -30.20
CA LYS A 227 16.15 18.53 -29.50
C LYS A 227 15.86 17.75 -28.22
N ASN A 228 16.71 16.74 -27.94
CA ASN A 228 16.60 15.90 -26.73
C ASN A 228 15.30 15.07 -26.61
N ALA A 229 14.81 14.55 -27.72
CA ALA A 229 13.57 13.77 -27.77
C ALA A 229 13.61 12.42 -27.01
N LYS A 230 14.78 11.98 -26.52
CA LYS A 230 14.97 10.67 -25.86
C LYS A 230 14.07 10.44 -24.64
N GLY A 231 13.74 11.51 -23.88
CA GLY A 231 12.84 11.45 -22.74
C GLY A 231 11.37 11.79 -23.09
N THR A 232 11.04 11.89 -24.38
CA THR A 232 9.69 12.29 -24.80
C THR A 232 8.70 11.13 -24.59
N MET A 233 7.54 11.48 -24.06
CA MET A 233 6.42 10.56 -23.87
C MET A 233 5.46 10.65 -25.06
N VAL A 234 4.96 9.50 -25.49
CA VAL A 234 3.88 9.42 -26.49
C VAL A 234 2.57 9.18 -25.76
N ILE A 235 1.66 10.12 -25.83
CA ILE A 235 0.32 9.98 -25.27
C ILE A 235 -0.47 9.03 -26.14
N ASN A 236 -0.86 7.89 -25.57
CA ASN A 236 -1.66 6.88 -26.28
C ASN A 236 -3.15 7.13 -26.12
N GLN A 237 -3.56 7.64 -24.98
CA GLN A 237 -4.96 7.88 -24.67
C GLN A 237 -5.09 9.03 -23.66
N VAL A 238 -6.15 9.81 -23.83
CA VAL A 238 -6.59 10.84 -22.86
C VAL A 238 -7.91 10.35 -22.28
N SER A 239 -8.01 10.34 -20.94
CA SER A 239 -9.26 9.97 -20.26
C SER A 239 -10.31 11.06 -20.48
N SER A 240 -11.58 10.65 -20.58
CA SER A 240 -12.71 11.58 -20.72
C SER A 240 -12.92 12.47 -19.49
N ASP A 241 -12.32 12.10 -18.35
CA ASP A 241 -12.51 12.75 -17.04
C ASP A 241 -11.28 13.59 -16.63
N SER A 242 -10.46 13.99 -17.60
CA SER A 242 -9.25 14.82 -17.39
C SER A 242 -9.52 16.31 -17.54
#